data_a65e29fa7b4c65bf5d1ca725aa5be777
#
_entry.id   a65e29fa7b4c65bf5d1ca725aa5be777
#
_cell.length_a   1.000
_cell.length_b   1.000
_cell.length_c   1.000
_cell.angle_alpha   90.00
_cell.angle_beta   90.00
_cell.angle_gamma   90.00
#
_symmetry.space_group_name_H-M   'P 1'
#
loop_
_entity.id
_entity.type
_entity.pdbx_description
1 polymer ?
#
loop_
_entity_poly.entity_id
_entity_poly.type
_entity_poly.pdbx_seq_one_letter_code
_entity_poly.pdbx_strand_id
1 'polypeptide(L)'
;VYYHGAPADLRDIPLGTHMHGRFLLPIKGEEETIPTLSAEQLKRNPAGRYNHAFLLEDDATFYSRQGRSWKILGTEQGGGPAPRLKLSVEPIGPKIEGGINQPVLFDIDESTRIWQARQLMNMEAIEPGQIIQVNLTWGPFESLATTDIWLDEESLAAFREIQRQRHLRLIRSRFLPAWVD
;
A
#
# COMPACT_ATOMS: atom_id res chain seq x y z
N VAL A 1 -10.16 -5.48 0.31
CA VAL A 1 -8.77 -5.01 0.20
C VAL A 1 -8.58 -4.34 -1.14
N TYR A 2 -7.74 -3.31 -1.20
CA TYR A 2 -7.34 -2.65 -2.44
C TYR A 2 -5.82 -2.72 -2.58
N TYR A 3 -5.39 -3.01 -3.80
CA TYR A 3 -3.97 -3.10 -4.16
C TYR A 3 -3.77 -2.52 -5.56
N HIS A 4 -2.80 -1.63 -5.73
CA HIS A 4 -2.58 -0.84 -6.95
C HIS A 4 -3.84 -0.07 -7.42
N GLY A 5 -4.67 0.41 -6.50
CA GLY A 5 -5.87 1.18 -6.81
C GLY A 5 -7.08 0.36 -7.27
N ALA A 6 -7.05 -0.97 -7.18
CA ALA A 6 -8.14 -1.86 -7.56
C ALA A 6 -8.47 -2.88 -6.46
N PRO A 7 -9.70 -3.44 -6.45
CA PRO A 7 -10.03 -4.53 -5.54
C PRO A 7 -9.09 -5.72 -5.69
N ALA A 8 -8.73 -6.35 -4.59
CA ALA A 8 -7.78 -7.44 -4.51
C ALA A 8 -8.21 -8.52 -3.50
N ASP A 9 -7.70 -9.74 -3.69
CA ASP A 9 -7.68 -10.76 -2.64
C ASP A 9 -6.41 -10.57 -1.80
N LEU A 10 -6.44 -10.92 -0.51
CA LEU A 10 -5.24 -10.85 0.34
C LEU A 10 -4.05 -11.64 -0.22
N ARG A 11 -4.31 -12.70 -0.97
CA ARG A 11 -3.28 -13.51 -1.64
C ARG A 11 -2.62 -12.82 -2.82
N ASP A 12 -3.20 -11.73 -3.32
CA ASP A 12 -2.62 -10.93 -4.40
C ASP A 12 -1.52 -9.99 -3.87
N ILE A 13 -1.48 -9.78 -2.55
CA ILE A 13 -0.61 -8.83 -1.90
C ILE A 13 0.66 -9.53 -1.46
N PRO A 14 1.85 -9.08 -1.89
CA PRO A 14 3.11 -9.62 -1.42
C PRO A 14 3.27 -9.50 0.10
N LEU A 15 3.88 -10.50 0.73
CA LEU A 15 4.22 -10.43 2.15
C LEU A 15 5.18 -9.25 2.40
N GLY A 16 4.95 -8.54 3.50
CA GLY A 16 5.73 -7.36 3.87
C GLY A 16 5.22 -6.05 3.25
N THR A 17 4.22 -6.08 2.35
CA THR A 17 3.62 -4.83 1.84
C THR A 17 3.05 -4.01 2.98
N HIS A 18 3.45 -2.74 3.07
CA HIS A 18 2.86 -1.78 4.01
C HIS A 18 1.42 -1.49 3.60
N MET A 19 0.50 -1.54 4.56
CA MET A 19 -0.93 -1.37 4.33
C MET A 19 -1.54 -0.35 5.28
N HIS A 20 -2.33 0.55 4.72
CA HIS A 20 -3.20 1.43 5.50
C HIS A 20 -4.50 0.71 5.82
N GLY A 21 -4.86 0.69 7.11
CA GLY A 21 -6.08 0.01 7.56
C GLY A 21 -7.09 0.96 8.18
N ARG A 22 -8.37 0.76 7.86
CA ARG A 22 -9.48 1.29 8.64
C ARG A 22 -10.10 0.17 9.44
N PHE A 23 -10.22 0.39 10.73
CA PHE A 23 -10.69 -0.62 11.67
C PHE A 23 -11.93 -0.10 12.39
N LEU A 24 -12.88 -1.00 12.65
CA LEU A 24 -13.94 -0.74 13.61
C LEU A 24 -13.35 -0.91 15.01
N LEU A 25 -13.31 0.16 15.77
CA LEU A 25 -12.90 0.12 17.16
C LEU A 25 -14.15 0.25 18.04
N PRO A 26 -14.21 -0.44 19.18
CA PRO A 26 -15.29 -0.26 20.14
C PRO A 26 -15.25 1.17 20.66
N ILE A 27 -16.42 1.73 20.92
CA ILE A 27 -16.52 2.97 21.67
C ILE A 27 -15.98 2.67 23.09
N LYS A 28 -15.15 3.56 23.59
CA LYS A 28 -14.55 3.39 24.93
C LYS A 28 -15.65 3.23 25.98
N GLY A 29 -15.63 2.09 26.68
CA GLY A 29 -16.67 1.68 27.65
C GLY A 29 -17.81 0.85 27.05
N GLU A 30 -17.79 0.60 25.73
CA GLU A 30 -18.78 -0.21 25.01
C GLU A 30 -18.08 -1.33 24.20
N GLU A 31 -16.99 -1.89 24.74
CA GLU A 31 -16.17 -2.92 24.07
C GLU A 31 -16.98 -4.17 23.69
N GLU A 32 -18.09 -4.42 24.38
CA GLU A 32 -18.99 -5.53 24.10
C GLU A 32 -19.93 -5.28 22.90
N THR A 33 -20.00 -4.04 22.40
CA THR A 33 -20.92 -3.70 21.30
C THR A 33 -20.41 -4.10 19.92
N ILE A 34 -19.13 -4.44 19.77
CA ILE A 34 -18.63 -5.00 18.53
C ILE A 34 -19.16 -6.43 18.41
N PRO A 35 -19.83 -6.78 17.30
CA PRO A 35 -20.30 -8.14 17.08
C PRO A 35 -19.12 -9.11 17.15
N THR A 36 -19.01 -9.83 18.24
CA THR A 36 -18.03 -10.91 18.36
C THR A 36 -18.59 -12.15 17.69
N LEU A 37 -17.74 -12.84 16.93
CA LEU A 37 -18.11 -14.14 16.41
C LEU A 37 -18.45 -15.07 17.58
N SER A 38 -19.49 -15.89 17.41
CA SER A 38 -19.83 -16.92 18.40
C SER A 38 -18.65 -17.86 18.64
N ALA A 39 -18.61 -18.52 19.81
CA ALA A 39 -17.55 -19.48 20.13
C ALA A 39 -17.40 -20.58 19.05
N GLU A 40 -18.49 -20.94 18.40
CA GLU A 40 -18.51 -21.94 17.33
C GLU A 40 -17.93 -21.40 16.02
N GLN A 41 -18.21 -20.14 15.69
CA GLN A 41 -17.60 -19.44 14.55
C GLN A 41 -16.10 -19.22 14.76
N LEU A 42 -15.66 -18.89 16.00
CA LEU A 42 -14.26 -18.77 16.37
C LEU A 42 -13.51 -20.10 16.33
N LYS A 43 -14.17 -21.23 16.65
CA LYS A 43 -13.56 -22.56 16.45
C LYS A 43 -13.31 -22.87 14.98
N ARG A 44 -14.23 -22.48 14.09
CA ARG A 44 -14.10 -22.68 12.64
C ARG A 44 -13.13 -21.67 12.00
N ASN A 45 -13.05 -20.48 12.54
CA ASN A 45 -12.17 -19.41 12.07
C ASN A 45 -11.51 -18.69 13.26
N PRO A 46 -10.40 -19.20 13.80
CA PRO A 46 -9.70 -18.59 14.92
C PRO A 46 -9.20 -17.16 14.63
N ALA A 47 -8.95 -16.84 13.36
CA ALA A 47 -8.55 -15.51 12.92
C ALA A 47 -9.71 -14.49 12.93
N GLY A 48 -10.95 -14.94 13.07
CA GLY A 48 -12.14 -14.08 13.11
C GLY A 48 -12.13 -13.05 14.24
N ARG A 49 -11.31 -13.24 15.29
CA ARG A 49 -11.12 -12.24 16.35
C ARG A 49 -10.51 -10.93 15.86
N TYR A 50 -9.87 -10.95 14.71
CA TYR A 50 -9.15 -9.81 14.15
C TYR A 50 -9.86 -9.20 12.93
N ASN A 51 -11.07 -9.67 12.58
CA ASN A 51 -11.85 -9.18 11.44
C ASN A 51 -12.55 -7.85 11.72
N HIS A 52 -11.80 -6.89 12.29
CA HIS A 52 -12.31 -5.53 12.49
C HIS A 52 -11.84 -4.57 11.40
N ALA A 53 -10.98 -5.02 10.51
CA ALA A 53 -10.57 -4.25 9.35
C ALA A 53 -11.69 -4.31 8.30
N PHE A 54 -12.24 -3.16 7.93
CA PHE A 54 -13.22 -3.08 6.85
C PHE A 54 -12.63 -2.49 5.56
N LEU A 55 -11.46 -1.88 5.64
CA LEU A 55 -10.72 -1.38 4.48
C LEU A 55 -9.22 -1.54 4.71
N LEU A 56 -8.55 -2.17 3.76
CA LEU A 56 -7.10 -2.24 3.69
C LEU A 56 -6.67 -1.75 2.32
N GLU A 57 -5.69 -0.86 2.27
CA GLU A 57 -5.18 -0.24 1.05
C GLU A 57 -3.66 -0.20 1.09
N ASP A 58 -3.00 -0.52 -0.05
CA ASP A 58 -1.57 -0.26 -0.20
C ASP A 58 -1.28 1.26 -0.29
N ASP A 59 -0.03 1.67 -0.19
CA ASP A 59 0.34 3.08 -0.16
C ASP A 59 -0.10 3.81 -1.43
N ALA A 60 0.14 3.22 -2.61
CA ALA A 60 -0.24 3.83 -3.87
C ALA A 60 -1.76 4.06 -3.97
N THR A 61 -2.58 3.10 -3.47
CA THR A 61 -4.03 3.26 -3.40
C THR A 61 -4.44 4.34 -2.42
N PHE A 62 -3.91 4.26 -1.19
CA PHE A 62 -4.27 5.16 -0.10
C PHE A 62 -3.95 6.62 -0.45
N TYR A 63 -2.72 6.91 -0.87
CA TYR A 63 -2.28 8.26 -1.18
C TYR A 63 -2.95 8.81 -2.44
N SER A 64 -3.06 8.02 -3.51
CA SER A 64 -3.76 8.47 -4.74
C SER A 64 -5.22 8.81 -4.49
N ARG A 65 -5.92 8.02 -3.68
CA ARG A 65 -7.32 8.27 -3.32
C ARG A 65 -7.49 9.57 -2.51
N GLN A 66 -6.47 9.96 -1.77
CA GLN A 66 -6.42 11.21 -1.01
C GLN A 66 -5.95 12.40 -1.87
N GLY A 67 -5.72 12.21 -3.17
CA GLY A 67 -5.18 13.24 -4.06
C GLY A 67 -3.72 13.59 -3.73
N ARG A 68 -2.96 12.64 -3.23
CA ARG A 68 -1.60 12.83 -2.76
C ARG A 68 -0.59 12.05 -3.59
N SER A 69 0.56 12.66 -3.77
CA SER A 69 1.72 12.10 -4.45
C SER A 69 3.00 12.55 -3.74
N TRP A 70 4.13 12.13 -4.27
CA TRP A 70 5.45 12.43 -3.74
C TRP A 70 6.27 13.12 -4.82
N LYS A 71 6.93 14.23 -4.46
CA LYS A 71 7.90 14.87 -5.34
C LYS A 71 9.30 14.47 -4.89
N ILE A 72 10.10 14.02 -5.83
CA ILE A 72 11.49 13.66 -5.61
C ILE A 72 12.29 14.95 -5.37
N LEU A 73 13.02 15.00 -4.27
CA LEU A 73 13.97 16.05 -3.95
C LEU A 73 15.38 15.66 -4.40
N GLY A 74 15.70 14.37 -4.35
CA GLY A 74 16.99 13.82 -4.74
C GLY A 74 17.22 12.44 -4.16
N THR A 75 18.41 11.92 -4.40
CA THR A 75 18.91 10.68 -3.79
C THR A 75 20.15 10.98 -2.97
N GLU A 76 20.30 10.30 -1.84
CA GLU A 76 21.45 10.45 -0.97
C GLU A 76 21.96 9.08 -0.49
N GLN A 77 23.24 9.00 -0.18
CA GLN A 77 23.83 7.80 0.43
C GLN A 77 23.48 7.78 1.91
N GLY A 78 22.77 6.74 2.35
CA GLY A 78 22.53 6.51 3.77
C GLY A 78 23.82 6.15 4.49
N GLY A 79 24.00 6.66 5.71
CA GLY A 79 25.10 6.28 6.57
C GLY A 79 24.91 4.90 7.17
N GLY A 80 26.01 4.23 7.54
CA GLY A 80 25.98 2.95 8.26
C GLY A 80 26.91 1.89 7.66
N PRO A 81 26.98 0.71 8.29
CA PRO A 81 27.87 -0.36 7.86
C PRO A 81 27.50 -0.98 6.50
N ALA A 82 26.25 -0.78 6.04
CA ALA A 82 25.79 -1.11 4.70
C ALA A 82 25.13 0.14 4.12
N PRO A 83 25.87 0.98 3.38
CA PRO A 83 25.32 2.20 2.81
C PRO A 83 24.17 1.84 1.84
N ARG A 84 22.98 2.37 2.11
CA ARG A 84 21.81 2.23 1.28
C ARG A 84 21.56 3.54 0.56
N LEU A 85 21.08 3.44 -0.65
CA LEU A 85 20.59 4.62 -1.34
C LEU A 85 19.24 5.00 -0.72
N LYS A 86 19.03 6.28 -0.49
CA LYS A 86 17.81 6.84 0.05
C LYS A 86 17.20 7.81 -0.94
N LEU A 87 15.90 7.69 -1.13
CA LEU A 87 15.11 8.60 -1.94
C LEU A 87 14.51 9.66 -1.02
N SER A 88 14.96 10.89 -1.17
CA SER A 88 14.40 12.06 -0.48
C SER A 88 13.18 12.54 -1.22
N VAL A 89 12.03 12.57 -0.55
CA VAL A 89 10.76 13.00 -1.16
C VAL A 89 10.00 13.97 -0.25
N GLU A 90 9.23 14.85 -0.88
CA GLU A 90 8.26 15.69 -0.20
C GLU A 90 6.83 15.33 -0.63
N PRO A 91 5.87 15.30 0.31
CA PRO A 91 4.47 15.04 -0.03
C PRO A 91 3.84 16.22 -0.75
N ILE A 92 3.10 15.96 -1.83
CA ILE A 92 2.29 16.93 -2.56
C ILE A 92 0.81 16.61 -2.38
N GLY A 93 -0.01 17.63 -2.20
CA GLY A 93 -1.45 17.49 -2.01
C GLY A 93 -1.89 17.78 -0.58
N PRO A 94 -3.13 17.45 -0.23
CA PRO A 94 -3.71 17.78 1.08
C PRO A 94 -3.00 17.04 2.22
N LYS A 95 -2.95 17.65 3.40
CA LYS A 95 -2.46 16.97 4.61
C LYS A 95 -3.41 15.82 4.98
N ILE A 96 -2.84 14.70 5.40
CA ILE A 96 -3.58 13.51 5.81
C ILE A 96 -3.33 13.28 7.30
N GLU A 97 -4.40 13.18 8.07
CA GLU A 97 -4.32 12.83 9.49
C GLU A 97 -3.72 11.42 9.66
N GLY A 98 -2.71 11.27 10.51
CA GLY A 98 -1.98 10.02 10.69
C GLY A 98 -1.06 9.63 9.53
N GLY A 99 -1.00 10.43 8.45
CA GLY A 99 -0.11 10.20 7.31
C GLY A 99 1.20 10.98 7.38
N ILE A 100 2.10 10.67 6.46
CA ILE A 100 3.39 11.37 6.32
C ILE A 100 3.12 12.76 5.71
N ASN A 101 3.35 13.82 6.46
CA ASN A 101 3.05 15.21 6.07
C ASN A 101 4.27 16.11 5.94
N GLN A 102 5.45 15.55 6.07
CA GLN A 102 6.74 16.24 5.98
C GLN A 102 7.66 15.49 5.00
N PRO A 103 8.72 16.12 4.51
CA PRO A 103 9.74 15.42 3.74
C PRO A 103 10.24 14.18 4.48
N VAL A 104 10.46 13.11 3.75
CA VAL A 104 10.84 11.80 4.30
C VAL A 104 11.86 11.12 3.39
N LEU A 105 12.64 10.21 3.97
CA LEU A 105 13.60 9.38 3.27
C LEU A 105 13.04 7.95 3.16
N PHE A 106 12.95 7.44 1.94
CA PHE A 106 12.66 6.04 1.69
C PHE A 106 13.93 5.30 1.29
N ASP A 107 14.16 4.14 1.87
CA ASP A 107 15.25 3.27 1.42
C ASP A 107 14.89 2.71 0.04
N ILE A 108 15.88 2.71 -0.86
CA ILE A 108 15.80 2.07 -2.17
C ILE A 108 16.99 1.15 -2.36
N ASP A 109 16.76 0.01 -3.01
CA ASP A 109 17.79 -0.99 -3.30
C ASP A 109 17.52 -1.68 -4.64
N GLU A 110 18.32 -2.69 -4.96
CA GLU A 110 18.22 -3.45 -6.20
C GLU A 110 16.88 -4.21 -6.37
N SER A 111 16.14 -4.42 -5.29
CA SER A 111 14.81 -5.06 -5.32
C SER A 111 13.69 -4.06 -5.61
N THR A 112 13.95 -2.77 -5.50
CA THR A 112 12.99 -1.71 -5.82
C THR A 112 12.67 -1.70 -7.31
N ARG A 113 11.41 -1.85 -7.66
CA ARG A 113 10.94 -1.82 -9.05
C ARG A 113 10.52 -0.41 -9.42
N ILE A 114 11.12 0.12 -10.48
CA ILE A 114 10.86 1.48 -10.97
C ILE A 114 10.14 1.36 -12.31
N TRP A 115 8.97 1.97 -12.42
CA TRP A 115 8.09 1.85 -13.58
C TRP A 115 7.90 3.19 -14.28
N GLN A 116 8.13 3.19 -15.60
CA GLN A 116 7.86 4.31 -16.48
C GLN A 116 7.37 3.81 -17.84
N ALA A 117 6.31 4.39 -18.39
CA ALA A 117 5.69 3.97 -19.65
C ALA A 117 5.45 2.44 -19.70
N ARG A 118 5.04 1.84 -18.56
CA ARG A 118 4.81 0.40 -18.33
C ARG A 118 6.06 -0.48 -18.45
N GLN A 119 7.24 0.12 -18.45
CA GLN A 119 8.51 -0.60 -18.52
C GLN A 119 9.25 -0.52 -17.18
N LEU A 120 10.00 -1.57 -16.89
CA LEU A 120 10.90 -1.57 -15.75
C LEU A 120 12.14 -0.75 -16.11
N MET A 121 12.41 0.24 -15.28
CA MET A 121 13.55 1.15 -15.42
C MET A 121 14.62 0.84 -14.38
N ASN A 122 15.81 1.37 -14.60
CA ASN A 122 16.89 1.36 -13.61
C ASN A 122 16.82 2.60 -12.69
N MET A 123 17.68 2.67 -11.70
CA MET A 123 17.77 3.79 -10.75
C MET A 123 18.09 5.13 -11.39
N GLU A 124 18.73 5.14 -12.57
CA GLU A 124 19.09 6.35 -13.30
C GLU A 124 17.87 7.10 -13.85
N ALA A 125 16.71 6.45 -13.93
CA ALA A 125 15.45 7.08 -14.33
C ALA A 125 14.84 7.98 -13.23
N ILE A 126 15.38 7.94 -12.02
CA ILE A 126 14.92 8.75 -10.89
C ILE A 126 15.57 10.14 -10.99
N GLU A 127 14.77 11.16 -11.24
CA GLU A 127 15.23 12.54 -11.37
C GLU A 127 14.57 13.46 -10.33
N PRO A 128 15.31 14.42 -9.77
CA PRO A 128 14.71 15.44 -8.89
C PRO A 128 13.60 16.21 -9.60
N GLY A 129 12.53 16.48 -8.87
CA GLY A 129 11.35 17.20 -9.39
C GLY A 129 10.26 16.31 -9.96
N GLN A 130 10.53 15.03 -10.25
CA GLN A 130 9.49 14.10 -10.68
C GLN A 130 8.44 13.89 -9.60
N ILE A 131 7.18 13.70 -10.03
CA ILE A 131 6.06 13.37 -9.16
C ILE A 131 5.76 11.88 -9.31
N ILE A 132 5.80 11.17 -8.19
CA ILE A 132 5.72 9.71 -8.16
C ILE A 132 4.63 9.20 -7.23
N GLN A 133 4.26 7.94 -7.42
CA GLN A 133 3.56 7.12 -6.44
C GLN A 133 4.48 5.96 -6.01
N VAL A 134 4.30 5.49 -4.79
CA VAL A 134 5.15 4.42 -4.24
C VAL A 134 4.31 3.39 -3.49
N ASN A 135 4.82 2.16 -3.44
CA ASN A 135 4.46 1.18 -2.43
C ASN A 135 5.66 0.93 -1.52
N LEU A 136 5.37 0.76 -0.25
CA LEU A 136 6.35 0.65 0.81
C LEU A 136 6.34 -0.73 1.47
N THR A 137 7.42 -1.01 2.15
CA THR A 137 7.59 -2.11 3.09
C THR A 137 8.39 -1.63 4.30
N TRP A 138 8.36 -2.39 5.38
CA TRP A 138 9.26 -2.15 6.50
C TRP A 138 10.67 -2.57 6.15
N GLY A 139 11.57 -1.63 6.19
CA GLY A 139 13.00 -1.86 6.09
C GLY A 139 13.62 -2.19 7.46
N PRO A 140 14.91 -2.48 7.51
CA PRO A 140 15.65 -2.62 8.76
C PRO A 140 15.64 -1.31 9.56
N PHE A 141 15.76 -1.43 10.89
CA PHE A 141 15.81 -0.28 11.80
C PHE A 141 14.59 0.65 11.72
N GLU A 142 13.40 0.06 11.51
CA GLU A 142 12.12 0.80 11.43
C GLU A 142 12.09 1.83 10.28
N SER A 143 12.95 1.68 9.27
CA SER A 143 12.91 2.50 8.07
C SER A 143 11.77 2.07 7.14
N LEU A 144 11.36 2.96 6.25
CA LEU A 144 10.44 2.64 5.15
C LEU A 144 11.27 2.44 3.87
N ALA A 145 11.11 1.29 3.25
CA ALA A 145 11.75 0.95 1.99
C ALA A 145 10.71 0.87 0.86
N THR A 146 11.07 1.29 -0.33
CA THR A 146 10.19 1.22 -1.49
C THR A 146 10.25 -0.14 -2.15
N THR A 147 9.09 -0.72 -2.44
CA THR A 147 8.98 -1.94 -3.27
C THR A 147 8.71 -1.60 -4.72
N ASP A 148 7.88 -0.58 -4.96
CA ASP A 148 7.53 -0.09 -6.29
C ASP A 148 7.54 1.43 -6.30
N ILE A 149 8.04 2.00 -7.40
CA ILE A 149 8.01 3.42 -7.71
C ILE A 149 7.39 3.57 -9.10
N TRP A 150 6.30 4.32 -9.21
CA TRP A 150 5.70 4.70 -10.50
C TRP A 150 6.06 6.15 -10.80
N LEU A 151 6.85 6.34 -11.86
CA LEU A 151 7.31 7.66 -12.32
C LEU A 151 6.26 8.40 -13.15
N ASP A 152 5.18 7.71 -13.53
CA ASP A 152 4.07 8.27 -14.31
C ASP A 152 2.72 7.60 -13.94
N GLU A 153 1.64 8.33 -14.25
CA GLU A 153 0.28 7.86 -13.99
C GLU A 153 -0.13 6.70 -14.92
N GLU A 154 0.43 6.64 -16.12
CA GLU A 154 0.12 5.60 -17.10
C GLU A 154 0.55 4.23 -16.58
N SER A 155 1.75 4.13 -16.01
CA SER A 155 2.25 2.89 -15.40
C SER A 155 1.37 2.45 -14.25
N LEU A 156 1.04 3.35 -13.32
CA LEU A 156 0.16 3.02 -12.19
C LEU A 156 -1.24 2.60 -12.68
N ALA A 157 -1.81 3.29 -13.68
CA ALA A 157 -3.11 2.94 -14.27
C ALA A 157 -3.08 1.54 -14.93
N ALA A 158 -1.99 1.17 -15.57
CA ALA A 158 -1.81 -0.16 -16.14
C ALA A 158 -1.80 -1.25 -15.06
N PHE A 159 -1.10 -1.04 -13.96
CA PHE A 159 -1.10 -1.98 -12.81
C PHE A 159 -2.49 -2.09 -12.17
N ARG A 160 -3.20 -0.97 -12.03
CA ARG A 160 -4.60 -0.95 -11.57
C ARG A 160 -5.50 -1.82 -12.43
N GLU A 161 -5.38 -1.70 -13.75
CA GLU A 161 -6.19 -2.49 -14.68
C GLU A 161 -5.84 -3.98 -14.62
N ILE A 162 -4.54 -4.33 -14.54
CA ILE A 162 -4.10 -5.71 -14.35
C ILE A 162 -4.70 -6.31 -13.08
N GLN A 163 -4.64 -5.59 -11.97
CA GLN A 163 -5.20 -6.04 -10.70
C GLN A 163 -6.72 -6.18 -10.77
N ARG A 164 -7.41 -5.22 -11.39
CA ARG A 164 -8.86 -5.27 -11.60
C ARG A 164 -9.27 -6.52 -12.38
N GLN A 165 -8.58 -6.82 -13.48
CA GLN A 165 -8.85 -8.00 -14.29
C GLN A 165 -8.54 -9.31 -13.53
N ARG A 166 -7.51 -9.32 -12.72
CA ARG A 166 -7.19 -10.45 -11.85
C ARG A 166 -8.32 -10.71 -10.85
N HIS A 167 -8.80 -9.66 -10.19
CA HIS A 167 -9.91 -9.75 -9.25
C HIS A 167 -11.21 -10.21 -9.91
N LEU A 168 -11.56 -9.68 -11.07
CA LEU A 168 -12.74 -10.10 -11.83
C LEU A 168 -12.66 -11.58 -12.22
N ARG A 169 -11.51 -12.07 -12.62
CA ARG A 169 -11.31 -13.51 -12.91
C ARG A 169 -11.52 -14.36 -11.65
N LEU A 170 -11.02 -13.91 -10.51
CA LEU A 170 -11.21 -14.61 -9.24
C LEU A 170 -12.70 -14.68 -8.86
N ILE A 171 -13.42 -13.56 -8.92
CA ILE A 171 -14.86 -13.52 -8.62
C ILE A 171 -15.63 -14.47 -9.53
N ARG A 172 -15.39 -14.43 -10.84
CA ARG A 172 -16.04 -15.29 -11.83
C ARG A 172 -15.77 -16.78 -11.60
N SER A 173 -14.56 -17.12 -11.15
CA SER A 173 -14.16 -18.52 -10.90
C SER A 173 -14.73 -19.09 -9.60
N ARG A 174 -15.05 -18.26 -8.62
CA ARG A 174 -15.40 -18.70 -7.26
C ARG A 174 -16.88 -18.56 -6.91
N PHE A 175 -17.70 -17.94 -7.77
CA PHE A 175 -19.13 -17.70 -7.49
C PHE A 175 -19.31 -17.16 -6.07
N LEU A 176 -18.73 -16.00 -5.78
CA LEU A 176 -18.84 -15.42 -4.44
C LEU A 176 -20.32 -15.17 -4.14
N PRO A 177 -20.88 -15.71 -3.05
CA PRO A 177 -22.24 -15.46 -2.66
C PRO A 177 -22.39 -13.96 -2.35
N ALA A 178 -23.36 -13.32 -2.99
CA ALA A 178 -23.77 -11.96 -2.67
C ALA A 178 -25.18 -12.01 -2.11
N TRP A 179 -25.41 -11.28 -1.03
CA TRP A 179 -26.75 -10.98 -0.56
C TRP A 179 -27.15 -9.66 -1.21
N VAL A 180 -28.30 -9.66 -1.83
CA VAL A 180 -28.93 -8.45 -2.37
C VAL A 180 -30.14 -8.19 -1.48
N ASP A 181 -30.07 -7.12 -0.69
CA ASP A 181 -31.20 -6.61 0.09
C ASP A 181 -32.10 -5.74 -0.76
#